data_f8c419d5a46df4fe0951d3f81e3a9b88
#
_entry.id   f8c419d5a46df4fe0951d3f81e3a9b88
#
_cell.length_a   1.000
_cell.length_b   1.000
_cell.length_c   1.000
_cell.angle_alpha   90.00
_cell.angle_beta   90.00
_cell.angle_gamma   90.00
#
_symmetry.space_group_name_H-M   'P 1'
#
loop_
_entity.id
_entity.type
_entity.pdbx_description
1 polymer ?
#
loop_
_entity_poly.entity_id
_entity_poly.type
_entity_poly.pdbx_seq_one_letter_code
_entity_poly.pdbx_strand_id
1 'polypeptide(L)'
;MYNEWLAIMNTKGKVKFWLKLDANLRDSDSRLCANIWAKEIIKEKGLDLLNVNSVEFLRMYANNELTSAPSIKRARAKLQEEEPKYRGRKYNLRKGILQDKWRKDLGYENN
;
A
#
# COMPACT_ATOMS: atom_id res chain seq x y z
N MET A 1 20.11 4.56 0.60
CA MET A 1 18.80 4.35 -0.05
C MET A 1 18.69 2.99 -0.69
N TYR A 2 19.66 2.66 -1.50
CA TYR A 2 19.72 1.37 -2.14
C TYR A 2 19.67 0.22 -1.14
N ASN A 3 20.45 0.33 -0.08
CA ASN A 3 20.53 -0.72 0.94
C ASN A 3 19.27 -0.84 1.79
N GLU A 4 18.49 0.21 1.89
CA GLU A 4 17.25 0.20 2.67
C GLU A 4 16.24 -0.77 2.09
N TRP A 5 16.16 -0.86 0.77
CA TRP A 5 15.25 -1.82 0.15
C TRP A 5 15.78 -3.24 0.18
N LEU A 6 17.09 -3.40 -0.01
CA LEU A 6 17.71 -4.72 -0.04
C LEU A 6 17.83 -5.35 1.34
N ALA A 7 17.78 -4.56 2.41
CA ALA A 7 17.69 -5.11 3.73
C ALA A 7 16.41 -5.94 3.85
N ILE A 8 16.33 -6.76 4.88
CA ILE A 8 15.16 -7.60 5.10
C ILE A 8 13.96 -6.70 5.44
N MET A 9 13.36 -6.15 4.40
CA MET A 9 12.19 -5.31 4.54
C MET A 9 10.93 -6.16 4.54
N ASN A 10 10.17 -6.07 5.63
CA ASN A 10 8.84 -6.64 5.67
C ASN A 10 7.85 -5.71 4.95
N THR A 11 6.60 -6.13 4.84
CA THR A 11 5.57 -5.37 4.16
C THR A 11 5.43 -3.97 4.74
N LYS A 12 5.43 -3.83 6.06
CA LYS A 12 5.31 -2.52 6.72
C LYS A 12 6.45 -1.59 6.34
N GLY A 13 7.68 -2.12 6.28
CA GLY A 13 8.85 -1.35 5.87
C GLY A 13 8.76 -0.87 4.43
N LYS A 14 8.31 -1.73 3.53
CA LYS A 14 8.13 -1.37 2.12
C LYS A 14 7.08 -0.27 1.95
N VAL A 15 5.96 -0.38 2.64
CA VAL A 15 4.92 0.65 2.63
C VAL A 15 5.45 1.96 3.19
N LYS A 16 6.12 1.91 4.34
CA LYS A 16 6.69 3.09 4.97
C LYS A 16 7.68 3.80 4.04
N PHE A 17 8.54 3.05 3.36
CA PHE A 17 9.49 3.59 2.41
C PHE A 17 8.78 4.45 1.35
N TRP A 18 7.73 3.92 0.74
CA TRP A 18 7.02 4.63 -0.32
C TRP A 18 6.16 5.77 0.18
N LEU A 19 5.49 5.63 1.33
CA LEU A 19 4.70 6.71 1.89
C LEU A 19 5.57 7.91 2.30
N LYS A 20 6.78 7.64 2.74
CA LYS A 20 7.74 8.69 3.07
C LYS A 20 8.27 9.39 1.82
N LEU A 21 8.54 8.61 0.78
CA LEU A 21 9.15 9.12 -0.44
C LEU A 21 8.16 9.92 -1.30
N ASP A 22 6.92 9.49 -1.40
CA ASP A 22 5.94 10.10 -2.30
C ASP A 22 4.58 10.24 -1.60
N ALA A 23 4.24 11.49 -1.27
CA ALA A 23 2.99 11.79 -0.59
C ALA A 23 1.74 11.43 -1.40
N ASN A 24 1.85 11.39 -2.73
CA ASN A 24 0.72 11.03 -3.59
C ASN A 24 0.27 9.59 -3.40
N LEU A 25 1.14 8.72 -2.90
CA LEU A 25 0.81 7.31 -2.68
C LEU A 25 -0.02 7.10 -1.42
N ARG A 26 -0.14 8.10 -0.57
CA ARG A 26 -0.87 7.99 0.70
C ARG A 26 -2.37 7.87 0.53
N ASP A 27 -2.88 8.30 -0.61
CA ASP A 27 -4.31 8.27 -0.92
C ASP A 27 -4.68 7.28 -2.03
N SER A 28 -3.74 6.47 -2.50
CA SER A 28 -3.99 5.55 -3.60
C SER A 28 -3.31 4.20 -3.36
N ASP A 29 -4.10 3.22 -2.96
CA ASP A 29 -3.58 1.87 -2.78
C ASP A 29 -3.12 1.25 -4.10
N SER A 30 -3.79 1.56 -5.21
CA SER A 30 -3.40 1.06 -6.52
C SER A 30 -1.99 1.52 -6.91
N ARG A 31 -1.72 2.81 -6.73
CA ARG A 31 -0.40 3.37 -7.03
C ARG A 31 0.66 2.85 -6.08
N LEU A 32 0.31 2.72 -4.81
CA LEU A 32 1.22 2.18 -3.80
C LEU A 32 1.61 0.74 -4.15
N CYS A 33 0.65 -0.10 -4.46
CA CYS A 33 0.89 -1.48 -4.86
C CYS A 33 1.78 -1.55 -6.10
N ALA A 34 1.47 -0.75 -7.11
CA ALA A 34 2.24 -0.74 -8.35
C ALA A 34 3.72 -0.40 -8.10
N ASN A 35 3.97 0.59 -7.25
CA ASN A 35 5.34 0.99 -6.91
C ASN A 35 6.08 -0.08 -6.10
N ILE A 36 5.39 -0.72 -5.14
CA ILE A 36 5.99 -1.80 -4.37
C ILE A 36 6.34 -2.98 -5.28
N TRP A 37 5.40 -3.41 -6.13
CA TRP A 37 5.64 -4.53 -7.04
C TRP A 37 6.76 -4.25 -8.04
N ALA A 38 6.79 -3.03 -8.62
CA ALA A 38 7.87 -2.65 -9.52
C ALA A 38 9.23 -2.76 -8.84
N LYS A 39 9.32 -2.28 -7.60
CA LYS A 39 10.57 -2.34 -6.85
C LYS A 39 10.95 -3.78 -6.50
N GLU A 40 9.99 -4.59 -6.12
CA GLU A 40 10.22 -6.02 -5.83
C GLU A 40 10.74 -6.75 -7.07
N ILE A 41 10.16 -6.49 -8.22
CA ILE A 41 10.58 -7.13 -9.47
C ILE A 41 12.03 -6.73 -9.81
N ILE A 42 12.33 -5.44 -9.72
CA ILE A 42 13.64 -4.93 -10.08
C ILE A 42 14.71 -5.34 -9.07
N LYS A 43 14.45 -5.15 -7.78
CA LYS A 43 15.46 -5.31 -6.75
C LYS A 43 15.53 -6.70 -6.14
N GLU A 44 14.40 -7.33 -5.92
CA GLU A 44 14.37 -8.65 -5.27
C GLU A 44 14.44 -9.78 -6.28
N LYS A 45 13.83 -9.60 -7.45
CA LYS A 45 13.89 -10.61 -8.51
C LYS A 45 15.03 -10.40 -9.49
N GLY A 46 15.63 -9.20 -9.52
CA GLY A 46 16.70 -8.87 -10.44
C GLY A 46 16.27 -8.82 -11.90
N LEU A 47 14.98 -8.58 -12.15
CA LEU A 47 14.43 -8.57 -13.51
C LEU A 47 14.32 -7.15 -14.04
N ASP A 48 14.40 -7.01 -15.37
CA ASP A 48 14.09 -5.75 -16.04
C ASP A 48 12.58 -5.63 -16.16
N LEU A 49 12.02 -4.59 -15.53
CA LEU A 49 10.58 -4.39 -15.50
C LEU A 49 9.96 -4.32 -16.90
N LEU A 50 10.68 -3.74 -17.87
CA LEU A 50 10.19 -3.62 -19.23
C LEU A 50 10.05 -4.97 -19.95
N ASN A 51 10.73 -6.00 -19.46
CA ASN A 51 10.70 -7.33 -20.05
C ASN A 51 9.70 -8.27 -19.36
N VAL A 52 9.04 -7.79 -18.31
CA VAL A 52 8.03 -8.59 -17.61
C VAL A 52 6.68 -8.33 -18.25
N ASN A 53 6.09 -9.35 -18.86
CA ASN A 53 4.76 -9.22 -19.44
C ASN A 53 3.66 -9.48 -18.39
N SER A 54 2.42 -9.23 -18.79
CA SER A 54 1.27 -9.35 -17.87
C SER A 54 1.10 -10.75 -17.32
N VAL A 55 1.29 -11.76 -18.15
CA VAL A 55 1.14 -13.15 -17.74
C VAL A 55 2.18 -13.52 -16.69
N GLU A 56 3.41 -13.10 -16.92
CA GLU A 56 4.49 -13.35 -15.99
C GLU A 56 4.26 -12.64 -14.66
N PHE A 57 3.78 -11.40 -14.70
CA PHE A 57 3.42 -10.67 -13.50
C PHE A 57 2.34 -11.41 -12.72
N LEU A 58 1.27 -11.82 -13.39
CA LEU A 58 0.18 -12.54 -12.73
C LEU A 58 0.64 -13.85 -12.12
N ARG A 59 1.55 -14.55 -12.79
CA ARG A 59 2.12 -15.79 -12.27
C ARG A 59 2.92 -15.54 -11.01
N MET A 60 3.77 -14.52 -11.01
CA MET A 60 4.54 -14.13 -9.82
C MET A 60 3.63 -13.78 -8.65
N TYR A 61 2.59 -13.00 -8.92
CA TYR A 61 1.64 -12.61 -7.90
C TYR A 61 0.91 -13.83 -7.33
N ALA A 62 0.41 -14.70 -8.19
CA ALA A 62 -0.31 -15.90 -7.78
C ALA A 62 0.55 -16.86 -6.96
N ASN A 63 1.85 -16.90 -7.24
CA ASN A 63 2.80 -17.75 -6.52
C ASN A 63 3.36 -17.11 -5.25
N ASN A 64 2.82 -15.98 -4.82
CA ASN A 64 3.26 -15.24 -3.63
C ASN A 64 4.70 -14.75 -3.71
N GLU A 65 5.20 -14.52 -4.93
CA GLU A 65 6.53 -13.96 -5.14
C GLU A 65 6.55 -12.43 -4.99
N LEU A 66 5.36 -11.83 -5.01
CA LEU A 66 5.18 -10.39 -4.78
C LEU A 66 4.27 -10.21 -3.56
N THR A 67 4.44 -9.09 -2.86
CA THR A 67 3.59 -8.79 -1.69
C THR A 67 2.14 -8.61 -2.13
N SER A 68 1.21 -9.24 -1.42
CA SER A 68 -0.19 -9.17 -1.82
C SER A 68 -0.81 -7.80 -1.58
N ALA A 69 -1.75 -7.42 -2.44
CA ALA A 69 -2.44 -6.15 -2.32
C ALA A 69 -3.17 -5.99 -0.97
N PRO A 70 -3.89 -7.00 -0.46
CA PRO A 70 -4.49 -6.89 0.88
C PRO A 70 -3.46 -6.64 1.98
N SER A 71 -2.29 -7.26 1.91
CA SER A 71 -1.23 -7.04 2.91
C SER A 71 -0.71 -5.61 2.86
N ILE A 72 -0.52 -5.07 1.66
CA ILE A 72 -0.09 -3.70 1.47
C ILE A 72 -1.14 -2.74 2.04
N LYS A 73 -2.39 -2.97 1.74
CA LYS A 73 -3.50 -2.14 2.22
C LYS A 73 -3.59 -2.13 3.74
N ARG A 74 -3.48 -3.30 4.37
CA ARG A 74 -3.50 -3.40 5.83
C ARG A 74 -2.33 -2.67 6.46
N ALA A 75 -1.14 -2.83 5.89
CA ALA A 75 0.05 -2.15 6.40
C ALA A 75 -0.07 -0.63 6.26
N ARG A 76 -0.58 -0.15 5.12
CA ARG A 76 -0.81 1.27 4.92
C ARG A 76 -1.81 1.82 5.94
N ALA A 77 -2.92 1.13 6.14
CA ALA A 77 -3.95 1.56 7.07
C ALA A 77 -3.40 1.65 8.51
N LYS A 78 -2.64 0.64 8.91
CA LYS A 78 -2.05 0.62 10.24
C LYS A 78 -1.02 1.72 10.44
N LEU A 79 -0.16 1.94 9.46
CA LEU A 79 0.83 3.01 9.51
C LEU A 79 0.19 4.38 9.62
N GLN A 80 -0.86 4.64 8.84
CA GLN A 80 -1.56 5.92 8.88
C GLN A 80 -2.31 6.12 10.18
N GLU A 81 -2.76 5.04 10.80
CA GLU A 81 -3.40 5.11 12.10
C GLU A 81 -2.37 5.45 13.20
N GLU A 82 -1.22 4.81 13.16
CA GLU A 82 -0.18 4.97 14.17
C GLU A 82 0.64 6.24 14.01
N GLU A 83 0.90 6.66 12.77
CA GLU A 83 1.81 7.78 12.48
C GLU A 83 1.13 8.80 11.56
N PRO A 84 0.58 9.88 12.15
CA PRO A 84 -0.15 10.89 11.37
C PRO A 84 0.60 11.51 10.20
N LYS A 85 1.93 11.54 10.26
CA LYS A 85 2.75 12.10 9.19
C LYS A 85 2.64 11.36 7.86
N TYR A 86 2.13 10.12 7.88
CA TYR A 86 1.94 9.31 6.67
C TYR A 86 0.51 9.37 6.14
N ARG A 87 -0.35 10.16 6.74
CA ARG A 87 -1.73 10.32 6.29
C ARG A 87 -1.79 11.23 5.08
N GLY A 88 -2.60 10.83 4.09
CA GLY A 88 -2.88 11.66 2.95
C GLY A 88 -4.06 12.58 3.20
N ARG A 89 -4.41 13.36 2.18
CA ARG A 89 -5.53 14.31 2.26
C ARG A 89 -6.86 13.66 2.53
N LYS A 90 -7.05 12.45 2.01
CA LYS A 90 -8.35 11.76 2.08
C LYS A 90 -8.53 10.90 3.32
N TYR A 91 -7.53 10.82 4.18
CA TYR A 91 -7.57 9.93 5.34
C TYR A 91 -8.77 10.23 6.25
N ASN A 92 -8.88 11.46 6.71
CA ASN A 92 -9.99 11.83 7.61
C ASN A 92 -11.34 11.79 6.91
N LEU A 93 -11.36 12.15 5.64
CA LEU A 93 -12.59 12.11 4.85
C LEU A 93 -13.13 10.69 4.73
N ARG A 94 -12.26 9.72 4.44
CA ARG A 94 -12.66 8.31 4.35
C ARG A 94 -13.22 7.80 5.67
N LYS A 95 -12.55 8.11 6.77
CA LYS A 95 -13.02 7.68 8.10
C LYS A 95 -14.35 8.33 8.47
N GLY A 96 -14.50 9.61 8.17
CA GLY A 96 -15.74 10.32 8.44
C GLY A 96 -16.92 9.73 7.67
N ILE A 97 -16.73 9.47 6.40
CA ILE A 97 -17.78 8.87 5.55
C ILE A 97 -18.19 7.49 6.06
N LEU A 98 -17.23 6.66 6.42
CA LEU A 98 -17.52 5.32 6.95
C LEU A 98 -18.29 5.40 8.27
N GLN A 99 -17.89 6.29 9.17
CA GLN A 99 -18.59 6.44 10.43
C GLN A 99 -20.01 6.93 10.24
N ASP A 100 -20.22 7.89 9.35
CA ASP A 100 -21.56 8.41 9.06
C ASP A 100 -22.45 7.32 8.46
N LYS A 101 -21.90 6.52 7.55
CA LYS A 101 -22.63 5.41 6.97
C LYS A 101 -23.04 4.39 8.03
N TRP A 102 -22.13 4.03 8.92
CA TRP A 102 -22.41 3.09 9.98
C TRP A 102 -23.47 3.62 10.94
N ARG A 103 -23.40 4.90 11.28
CA ARG A 103 -24.40 5.52 12.14
C ARG A 103 -25.78 5.44 11.52
N LYS A 104 -25.89 5.71 10.22
CA LYS A 104 -27.15 5.58 9.50
C LYS A 104 -27.66 4.16 9.51
N ASP A 105 -26.80 3.21 9.18
CA ASP A 105 -27.15 1.78 9.12
C ASP A 105 -27.60 1.25 10.49
N LEU A 106 -27.03 1.79 11.56
CA LEU A 106 -27.33 1.36 12.92
C LEU A 106 -28.40 2.22 13.60
N GLY A 107 -28.87 3.26 12.97
CA GLY A 107 -29.93 4.11 13.50
C GLY A 107 -29.48 5.11 14.55
N TYR A 108 -28.21 5.44 14.62
CA TYR A 108 -27.68 6.39 15.59
C TYR A 108 -27.66 7.84 15.12
N GLU A 109 -28.04 8.06 13.89
CA GLU A 109 -27.82 9.34 13.25
C GLU A 109 -28.61 10.49 13.86
N ASN A 110 -29.78 10.21 14.39
CA ASN A 110 -30.70 11.26 14.83
C ASN A 110 -30.46 11.74 16.24
N ASN A 111 -29.38 11.36 16.84
CA ASN A 111 -29.07 11.72 18.21
C ASN A 111 -27.99 12.80 18.31
#